data_9c3b09fe90fb1a5887f8f4f9e1ba7202
#
_entry.id   9c3b09fe90fb1a5887f8f4f9e1ba7202
#
_cell.length_a   1.000
_cell.length_b   1.000
_cell.length_c   1.000
_cell.angle_alpha   90.00
_cell.angle_beta   90.00
_cell.angle_gamma   90.00
#
_symmetry.space_group_name_H-M   'P 1'
#
loop_
_entity.id
_entity.type
_entity.pdbx_description
1 polymer ?
#
loop_
_entity_poly.entity_id
_entity_poly.type
_entity_poly.pdbx_seq_one_letter_code
_entity_poly.pdbx_strand_id
1 'polypeptide(L)'
;MPTSIKPSSSEPKRLTLSFDNGPHPDVTPHVLDILKARGIKSTFFTMGRQLADGDNVALAKRASSEGHWLGNHTYTHRPALGERDEPGVADKEIGATQRLLGDLARPEKFFRPSGGGGNLDKRLLNAECFTYLKQHSYTCVLWNSVPGDLQGLDWVAKGLASIEAQPWTLMVIHDVPGGVLPRLEEFLDALEERGGVEIVQEFPESCIPMKAGQVILPMENYIRDGAV
;
A
#
# COMPACT_ATOMS: atom_id res chain seq x y z
N MET A 1 21.66 15.14 -45.82
CA MET A 1 22.10 15.08 -44.43
C MET A 1 21.00 14.45 -43.64
N PRO A 2 21.14 13.24 -43.07
CA PRO A 2 20.11 12.67 -42.20
C PRO A 2 20.22 13.30 -40.84
N THR A 3 19.13 13.94 -40.38
CA THR A 3 18.95 14.46 -39.03
C THR A 3 18.86 13.28 -38.08
N SER A 4 19.89 13.08 -37.26
CA SER A 4 19.94 12.14 -36.18
C SER A 4 18.92 12.61 -35.11
N ILE A 5 17.81 11.91 -35.01
CA ILE A 5 16.88 12.05 -33.88
C ILE A 5 17.59 11.38 -32.69
N LYS A 6 18.11 12.18 -31.76
CA LYS A 6 18.55 11.68 -30.45
C LYS A 6 17.30 11.16 -29.75
N PRO A 7 17.30 9.92 -29.20
CA PRO A 7 16.25 9.50 -28.32
C PRO A 7 16.28 10.41 -27.08
N SER A 8 15.14 11.00 -26.74
CA SER A 8 14.94 11.69 -25.47
C SER A 8 15.07 10.63 -24.36
N SER A 9 16.20 10.61 -23.69
CA SER A 9 16.42 9.79 -22.49
C SER A 9 15.76 10.47 -21.30
N SER A 10 14.43 10.48 -21.26
CA SER A 10 13.74 10.67 -19.99
C SER A 10 13.94 9.39 -19.18
N GLU A 11 14.37 9.52 -17.92
CA GLU A 11 14.44 8.37 -17.02
C GLU A 11 13.09 7.63 -17.01
N PRO A 12 13.09 6.28 -16.93
CA PRO A 12 11.85 5.53 -16.90
C PRO A 12 11.03 5.96 -15.69
N LYS A 13 9.71 6.04 -15.87
CA LYS A 13 8.80 6.27 -14.76
C LYS A 13 8.82 5.05 -13.85
N ARG A 14 8.70 5.26 -12.54
CA ARG A 14 8.68 4.17 -11.57
C ARG A 14 7.27 3.92 -11.06
N LEU A 15 6.92 2.64 -10.94
CA LEU A 15 5.65 2.21 -10.37
C LEU A 15 5.90 1.24 -9.21
N THR A 16 5.39 1.59 -8.04
CA THR A 16 5.27 0.66 -6.92
C THR A 16 3.83 0.23 -6.79
N LEU A 17 3.57 -1.05 -6.97
CA LEU A 17 2.26 -1.64 -6.69
C LEU A 17 2.15 -2.01 -5.22
N SER A 18 1.03 -1.67 -4.59
CA SER A 18 0.71 -2.12 -3.24
C SER A 18 -0.75 -2.54 -3.14
N PHE A 19 -0.98 -3.61 -2.38
CA PHE A 19 -2.30 -4.21 -2.20
C PHE A 19 -2.74 -4.02 -0.76
N ASP A 20 -3.92 -3.45 -0.57
CA ASP A 20 -4.50 -3.21 0.75
C ASP A 20 -5.69 -4.16 1.01
N ASN A 21 -6.03 -4.33 2.28
CA ASN A 21 -7.22 -5.04 2.79
C ASN A 21 -7.18 -6.57 2.81
N GLY A 22 -6.29 -7.20 2.06
CA GLY A 22 -6.11 -8.66 2.10
C GLY A 22 -5.45 -9.19 3.40
N PRO A 23 -5.08 -10.48 3.41
CA PRO A 23 -5.32 -11.44 2.33
C PRO A 23 -6.77 -11.94 2.29
N HIS A 24 -7.25 -12.34 1.11
CA HIS A 24 -8.57 -12.92 0.92
C HIS A 24 -8.45 -14.27 0.16
N PRO A 25 -9.11 -15.37 0.62
CA PRO A 25 -8.89 -16.69 0.07
C PRO A 25 -9.25 -16.85 -1.41
N ASP A 26 -10.25 -16.10 -1.89
CA ASP A 26 -10.70 -16.20 -3.28
C ASP A 26 -9.98 -15.20 -4.24
N VAL A 27 -9.15 -14.30 -3.72
CA VAL A 27 -8.55 -13.24 -4.54
C VAL A 27 -7.03 -13.23 -4.46
N THR A 28 -6.48 -13.20 -3.25
CA THR A 28 -5.03 -13.09 -3.05
C THR A 28 -4.22 -14.21 -3.75
N PRO A 29 -4.65 -15.50 -3.79
CA PRO A 29 -3.92 -16.52 -4.51
C PRO A 29 -3.74 -16.21 -5.99
N HIS A 30 -4.79 -15.72 -6.66
CA HIS A 30 -4.76 -15.37 -8.07
C HIS A 30 -3.91 -14.13 -8.36
N VAL A 31 -3.96 -13.12 -7.47
CA VAL A 31 -3.08 -11.95 -7.55
C VAL A 31 -1.61 -12.39 -7.45
N LEU A 32 -1.27 -13.26 -6.50
CA LEU A 32 0.09 -13.79 -6.35
C LEU A 32 0.53 -14.59 -7.60
N ASP A 33 -0.35 -15.41 -8.19
CA ASP A 33 -0.05 -16.15 -9.42
C ASP A 33 0.28 -15.21 -10.59
N ILE A 34 -0.51 -14.14 -10.79
CA ILE A 34 -0.29 -13.14 -11.83
C ILE A 34 1.04 -12.42 -11.61
N LEU A 35 1.31 -11.96 -10.39
CA LEU A 35 2.57 -11.26 -10.07
C LEU A 35 3.78 -12.18 -10.27
N LYS A 36 3.68 -13.44 -9.85
CA LYS A 36 4.72 -14.44 -10.03
C LYS A 36 5.03 -14.71 -11.50
N ALA A 37 4.00 -14.88 -12.33
CA ALA A 37 4.15 -15.13 -13.77
C ALA A 37 4.90 -13.99 -14.48
N ARG A 38 4.81 -12.76 -13.95
CA ARG A 38 5.46 -11.56 -14.50
C ARG A 38 6.74 -11.15 -13.76
N GLY A 39 7.17 -11.91 -12.75
CA GLY A 39 8.36 -11.59 -11.96
C GLY A 39 8.22 -10.32 -11.10
N ILE A 40 7.01 -9.85 -10.85
CA ILE A 40 6.74 -8.61 -10.11
C ILE A 40 6.75 -8.89 -8.61
N LYS A 41 7.44 -8.04 -7.85
CA LYS A 41 7.38 -8.00 -6.38
C LYS A 41 6.60 -6.77 -5.94
N SER A 42 5.84 -6.92 -4.85
CA SER A 42 4.89 -5.92 -4.37
C SER A 42 4.84 -5.89 -2.85
N THR A 43 4.09 -4.96 -2.28
CA THR A 43 3.82 -4.90 -0.84
C THR A 43 2.34 -5.12 -0.58
N PHE A 44 2.02 -6.00 0.37
CA PHE A 44 0.66 -6.25 0.83
C PHE A 44 0.48 -5.66 2.23
N PHE A 45 -0.37 -4.65 2.36
CA PHE A 45 -0.76 -4.07 3.65
C PHE A 45 -1.98 -4.82 4.17
N THR A 46 -1.72 -5.72 5.11
CA THR A 46 -2.70 -6.72 5.56
C THR A 46 -3.49 -6.23 6.77
N MET A 47 -4.77 -6.54 6.78
CA MET A 47 -5.64 -6.27 7.93
C MET A 47 -5.51 -7.37 8.99
N GLY A 48 -5.46 -6.98 10.26
CA GLY A 48 -5.33 -7.93 11.37
C GLY A 48 -6.47 -8.93 11.43
N ARG A 49 -7.70 -8.50 11.20
CA ARG A 49 -8.87 -9.41 11.20
C ARG A 49 -8.80 -10.48 10.12
N GLN A 50 -8.16 -10.18 8.97
CA GLN A 50 -7.96 -11.18 7.93
C GLN A 50 -6.88 -12.20 8.35
N LEU A 51 -5.82 -11.73 9.00
CA LEU A 51 -4.77 -12.60 9.53
C LEU A 51 -5.21 -13.43 10.75
N ALA A 52 -6.32 -13.08 11.40
CA ALA A 52 -6.87 -13.90 12.49
C ALA A 52 -7.46 -15.24 11.99
N ASP A 53 -7.72 -15.35 10.69
CA ASP A 53 -8.11 -16.62 10.04
C ASP A 53 -6.86 -17.41 9.63
N GLY A 54 -6.79 -18.68 10.06
CA GLY A 54 -5.64 -19.54 9.81
C GLY A 54 -5.33 -19.78 8.33
N ASP A 55 -6.35 -19.89 7.48
CA ASP A 55 -6.18 -20.08 6.04
C ASP A 55 -5.56 -18.81 5.39
N ASN A 56 -5.95 -17.64 5.84
CA ASN A 56 -5.39 -16.37 5.40
C ASN A 56 -3.93 -16.18 5.84
N VAL A 57 -3.55 -16.71 7.01
CA VAL A 57 -2.13 -16.73 7.44
C VAL A 57 -1.27 -17.52 6.45
N ALA A 58 -1.78 -18.62 5.90
CA ALA A 58 -1.05 -19.40 4.89
C ALA A 58 -0.81 -18.57 3.62
N LEU A 59 -1.76 -17.72 3.21
CA LEU A 59 -1.60 -16.79 2.08
C LEU A 59 -0.56 -15.71 2.37
N ALA A 60 -0.57 -15.13 3.56
CA ALA A 60 0.44 -14.16 3.98
C ALA A 60 1.86 -14.79 3.98
N LYS A 61 1.99 -16.04 4.48
CA LYS A 61 3.25 -16.80 4.42
C LYS A 61 3.68 -17.06 2.96
N ARG A 62 2.75 -17.41 2.08
CA ARG A 62 3.02 -17.57 0.65
C ARG A 62 3.54 -16.26 0.04
N ALA A 63 2.86 -15.15 0.25
CA ALA A 63 3.29 -13.84 -0.24
C ALA A 63 4.71 -13.50 0.22
N SER A 64 5.01 -13.69 1.52
CA SER A 64 6.35 -13.47 2.08
C SER A 64 7.41 -14.39 1.44
N SER A 65 7.10 -15.70 1.29
CA SER A 65 8.03 -16.67 0.69
C SER A 65 8.29 -16.41 -0.80
N GLU A 66 7.36 -15.81 -1.49
CA GLU A 66 7.51 -15.38 -2.89
C GLU A 66 8.24 -14.02 -3.02
N GLY A 67 8.68 -13.41 -1.91
CA GLY A 67 9.49 -12.19 -1.87
C GLY A 67 8.69 -10.88 -1.83
N HIS A 68 7.38 -10.96 -1.60
CA HIS A 68 6.56 -9.78 -1.34
C HIS A 68 6.78 -9.26 0.09
N TRP A 69 6.67 -7.94 0.28
CA TRP A 69 6.71 -7.34 1.60
C TRP A 69 5.32 -7.35 2.22
N LEU A 70 5.26 -7.56 3.53
CA LEU A 70 4.03 -7.46 4.30
C LEU A 70 4.09 -6.24 5.22
N GLY A 71 3.02 -5.46 5.20
CA GLY A 71 2.82 -4.29 6.05
C GLY A 71 1.53 -4.40 6.86
N ASN A 72 1.43 -3.58 7.87
CA ASN A 72 0.30 -3.48 8.78
C ASN A 72 -0.73 -2.47 8.27
N HIS A 73 -1.99 -2.88 8.13
CA HIS A 73 -3.09 -2.02 7.67
C HIS A 73 -4.23 -1.92 8.69
N THR A 74 -3.88 -1.80 9.97
CA THR A 74 -4.82 -1.82 11.10
C THR A 74 -5.52 -3.17 11.27
N TYR A 75 -6.24 -3.35 12.38
CA TYR A 75 -6.96 -4.61 12.63
C TYR A 75 -8.32 -4.63 11.94
N THR A 76 -9.14 -3.58 12.15
CA THR A 76 -10.51 -3.52 11.65
C THR A 76 -10.72 -2.68 10.39
N HIS A 77 -9.77 -1.80 10.04
CA HIS A 77 -9.80 -0.85 8.94
C HIS A 77 -10.77 0.33 9.14
N ARG A 78 -11.92 0.14 9.73
CA ARG A 78 -12.95 1.17 9.92
C ARG A 78 -13.53 1.15 11.33
N PRO A 79 -13.87 2.33 11.88
CA PRO A 79 -13.59 3.68 11.34
C PRO A 79 -12.09 3.97 11.26
N ALA A 80 -11.70 5.02 10.52
CA ALA A 80 -10.32 5.48 10.41
C ALA A 80 -9.78 5.88 11.79
N LEU A 81 -8.47 5.73 12.02
CA LEU A 81 -7.89 5.93 13.35
C LEU A 81 -8.06 7.36 13.89
N GLY A 82 -8.09 8.36 13.00
CA GLY A 82 -8.36 9.75 13.38
C GLY A 82 -9.80 10.02 13.83
N GLU A 83 -10.73 9.11 13.53
CA GLU A 83 -12.15 9.20 13.92
C GLU A 83 -12.45 8.45 15.23
N ARG A 84 -11.43 7.87 15.88
CA ARG A 84 -11.56 7.03 17.07
C ARG A 84 -11.04 7.73 18.32
N ASP A 85 -11.79 7.61 19.42
CA ASP A 85 -11.50 8.26 20.71
C ASP A 85 -11.32 7.28 21.87
N GLU A 86 -11.57 5.98 21.63
CA GLU A 86 -11.47 4.98 22.69
C GLU A 86 -10.00 4.77 23.10
N PRO A 87 -9.70 4.77 24.43
CA PRO A 87 -8.35 4.52 24.92
C PRO A 87 -7.81 3.15 24.49
N GLY A 88 -6.53 3.10 24.15
CA GLY A 88 -5.85 1.88 23.74
C GLY A 88 -6.14 1.47 22.29
N VAL A 89 -6.70 2.36 21.48
CA VAL A 89 -7.00 2.09 20.07
C VAL A 89 -5.73 1.75 19.29
N ALA A 90 -4.61 2.39 19.59
CA ALA A 90 -3.36 2.13 18.90
C ALA A 90 -2.88 0.67 19.07
N ASP A 91 -2.90 0.14 20.28
CA ASP A 91 -2.53 -1.25 20.50
C ASP A 91 -3.55 -2.24 19.93
N LYS A 92 -4.85 -1.93 20.02
CA LYS A 92 -5.92 -2.76 19.47
C LYS A 92 -5.87 -2.86 17.92
N GLU A 93 -5.52 -1.77 17.25
CA GLU A 93 -5.53 -1.69 15.79
C GLU A 93 -4.15 -1.96 15.18
N ILE A 94 -3.12 -1.29 15.68
CA ILE A 94 -1.77 -1.40 15.14
C ILE A 94 -1.01 -2.54 15.81
N GLY A 95 -0.97 -2.54 17.13
CA GLY A 95 -0.24 -3.55 17.92
C GLY A 95 -0.75 -4.96 17.69
N ALA A 96 -2.07 -5.17 17.72
CA ALA A 96 -2.67 -6.49 17.49
C ALA A 96 -2.34 -7.03 16.09
N THR A 97 -2.45 -6.21 15.05
CA THR A 97 -2.08 -6.60 13.69
C THR A 97 -0.59 -6.92 13.57
N GLN A 98 0.27 -6.11 14.20
CA GLN A 98 1.71 -6.37 14.19
C GLN A 98 2.08 -7.69 14.86
N ARG A 99 1.40 -8.05 15.95
CA ARG A 99 1.58 -9.35 16.62
C ARG A 99 1.17 -10.52 15.72
N LEU A 100 0.10 -10.38 14.94
CA LEU A 100 -0.34 -11.41 13.99
C LEU A 100 0.63 -11.54 12.79
N LEU A 101 1.19 -10.44 12.32
CA LEU A 101 2.23 -10.46 11.29
C LEU A 101 3.51 -11.15 11.79
N GLY A 102 3.89 -10.93 13.06
CA GLY A 102 5.08 -11.54 13.64
C GLY A 102 6.31 -11.42 12.74
N ASP A 103 6.97 -12.55 12.50
CA ASP A 103 8.18 -12.63 11.67
C ASP A 103 7.93 -12.46 10.16
N LEU A 104 6.67 -12.40 9.73
CA LEU A 104 6.33 -12.09 8.34
C LEU A 104 6.49 -10.59 8.02
N ALA A 105 6.42 -9.72 9.06
CA ALA A 105 6.67 -8.31 8.90
C ALA A 105 8.16 -8.04 8.69
N ARG A 106 8.47 -7.06 7.86
CA ARG A 106 9.85 -6.59 7.71
C ARG A 106 10.32 -5.86 8.98
N PRO A 107 11.64 -5.82 9.23
CA PRO A 107 12.21 -5.07 10.36
C PRO A 107 11.81 -3.59 10.40
N GLU A 108 11.56 -2.99 9.23
CA GLU A 108 11.14 -1.59 9.08
C GLU A 108 9.71 -1.33 9.58
N LYS A 109 8.93 -2.36 9.89
CA LYS A 109 7.55 -2.30 10.37
C LYS A 109 6.70 -1.34 9.54
N PHE A 110 6.52 -1.65 8.26
CA PHE A 110 5.67 -0.84 7.38
C PHE A 110 4.24 -0.80 7.91
N PHE A 111 3.73 0.41 8.04
CA PHE A 111 2.36 0.67 8.46
C PHE A 111 1.70 1.62 7.47
N ARG A 112 0.49 1.29 7.06
CA ARG A 112 -0.37 2.17 6.27
C ARG A 112 -1.66 2.40 7.03
N PRO A 113 -2.02 3.67 7.36
CA PRO A 113 -3.33 3.97 7.95
C PRO A 113 -4.44 3.69 6.95
N SER A 114 -5.60 3.28 7.45
CA SER A 114 -6.80 3.17 6.63
C SER A 114 -7.32 4.57 6.29
N GLY A 115 -7.48 4.86 4.98
CA GLY A 115 -7.98 6.14 4.50
C GLY A 115 -9.40 6.04 3.95
N GLY A 116 -10.26 6.98 4.32
CA GLY A 116 -11.63 7.07 3.80
C GLY A 116 -11.63 7.43 2.31
N GLY A 117 -11.83 6.44 1.43
CA GLY A 117 -11.87 6.66 -0.01
C GLY A 117 -10.56 7.13 -0.63
N GLY A 118 -9.42 6.81 -0.01
CA GLY A 118 -8.10 7.17 -0.51
C GLY A 118 -7.65 8.61 -0.19
N ASN A 119 -8.39 9.34 0.65
CA ASN A 119 -8.03 10.70 1.03
C ASN A 119 -6.88 10.73 2.04
N LEU A 120 -5.94 11.64 1.83
CA LEU A 120 -4.86 11.97 2.75
C LEU A 120 -5.27 13.19 3.57
N ASP A 121 -5.92 12.97 4.71
CA ASP A 121 -6.44 14.03 5.58
C ASP A 121 -6.36 13.66 7.06
N LYS A 122 -6.84 14.54 7.95
CA LYS A 122 -6.77 14.40 9.41
C LYS A 122 -7.53 13.20 10.00
N ARG A 123 -8.29 12.47 9.19
CA ARG A 123 -8.93 11.22 9.60
C ARG A 123 -7.97 10.04 9.70
N LEU A 124 -6.75 10.14 9.15
CA LEU A 124 -5.82 9.02 9.11
C LEU A 124 -5.32 8.61 10.49
N LEU A 125 -5.01 9.56 11.38
CA LEU A 125 -4.42 9.27 12.70
C LEU A 125 -5.04 10.16 13.79
N ASN A 126 -5.16 9.62 15.01
CA ASN A 126 -5.29 10.38 16.22
C ASN A 126 -3.93 10.49 16.94
N ALA A 127 -3.87 11.26 18.06
CA ALA A 127 -2.64 11.46 18.85
C ALA A 127 -2.04 10.17 19.38
N GLU A 128 -2.89 9.28 19.88
CA GLU A 128 -2.46 8.01 20.48
C GLU A 128 -1.76 7.15 19.42
N CYS A 129 -2.39 6.99 18.24
CA CYS A 129 -1.82 6.21 17.14
C CYS A 129 -0.53 6.82 16.60
N PHE A 130 -0.47 8.14 16.43
CA PHE A 130 0.76 8.83 16.02
C PHE A 130 1.90 8.60 17.02
N THR A 131 1.63 8.78 18.31
CA THR A 131 2.61 8.54 19.37
C THR A 131 3.06 7.08 19.40
N TYR A 132 2.14 6.15 19.24
CA TYR A 132 2.42 4.72 19.18
C TYR A 132 3.36 4.36 18.04
N LEU A 133 3.11 4.87 16.82
CA LEU A 133 3.98 4.64 15.67
C LEU A 133 5.40 5.12 15.92
N LYS A 134 5.57 6.30 16.55
CA LYS A 134 6.88 6.84 16.93
C LYS A 134 7.59 5.96 17.96
N GLN A 135 6.92 5.62 19.05
CA GLN A 135 7.49 4.87 20.16
C GLN A 135 7.89 3.44 19.78
N HIS A 136 7.18 2.83 18.84
CA HIS A 136 7.42 1.46 18.38
C HIS A 136 8.19 1.36 17.06
N SER A 137 8.80 2.48 16.60
CA SER A 137 9.69 2.55 15.45
C SER A 137 9.06 2.06 14.15
N TYR A 138 7.81 2.44 13.88
CA TYR A 138 7.15 2.13 12.61
C TYR A 138 7.64 3.03 11.48
N THR A 139 7.54 2.52 10.26
CA THR A 139 7.67 3.30 9.04
C THR A 139 6.28 3.48 8.43
N CYS A 140 5.77 4.71 8.45
CA CYS A 140 4.46 5.04 7.88
C CYS A 140 4.59 5.23 6.37
N VAL A 141 3.80 4.47 5.61
CA VAL A 141 3.78 4.49 4.15
C VAL A 141 2.40 4.96 3.67
N LEU A 142 2.34 6.15 3.13
CA LEU A 142 1.15 6.71 2.48
C LEU A 142 1.10 6.28 1.00
N TRP A 143 0.48 7.07 0.16
CA TRP A 143 0.30 6.80 -1.27
C TRP A 143 0.21 8.11 -2.06
N ASN A 144 0.34 8.03 -3.37
CA ASN A 144 0.09 9.15 -4.27
C ASN A 144 -0.84 8.76 -5.46
N SER A 145 -1.36 7.53 -5.47
CA SER A 145 -2.35 7.08 -6.45
C SER A 145 -3.31 6.05 -5.86
N VAL A 146 -4.61 6.30 -6.00
CA VAL A 146 -5.70 5.36 -5.68
C VAL A 146 -6.66 5.37 -6.87
N PRO A 147 -6.49 4.50 -7.87
CA PRO A 147 -7.26 4.54 -9.12
C PRO A 147 -8.72 4.14 -8.96
N GLY A 148 -9.11 3.54 -7.81
CA GLY A 148 -10.49 3.23 -7.49
C GLY A 148 -10.97 1.89 -8.05
N ASP A 149 -10.16 0.84 -7.94
CA ASP A 149 -10.49 -0.52 -8.36
C ASP A 149 -11.74 -1.10 -7.65
N LEU A 150 -12.02 -0.68 -6.41
CA LEU A 150 -13.24 -1.04 -5.68
C LEU A 150 -14.50 -0.26 -6.13
N GLN A 151 -14.36 0.79 -6.95
CA GLN A 151 -15.46 1.68 -7.35
C GLN A 151 -15.88 1.50 -8.80
N GLY A 152 -15.14 0.76 -9.59
CA GLY A 152 -15.52 0.51 -10.98
C GLY A 152 -14.43 0.00 -11.90
N LEU A 153 -14.83 -0.40 -13.09
CA LEU A 153 -13.95 -1.00 -14.09
C LEU A 153 -13.03 0.00 -14.81
N ASP A 154 -13.19 1.28 -14.62
CA ASP A 154 -12.37 2.33 -15.24
C ASP A 154 -11.03 2.59 -14.52
N TRP A 155 -10.75 1.86 -13.44
CA TRP A 155 -9.54 2.02 -12.65
C TRP A 155 -8.24 1.82 -13.46
N VAL A 156 -8.27 0.97 -14.49
CA VAL A 156 -7.10 0.75 -15.37
C VAL A 156 -6.71 2.05 -16.06
N ALA A 157 -7.65 2.75 -16.69
CA ALA A 157 -7.38 4.02 -17.35
C ALA A 157 -6.90 5.09 -16.36
N LYS A 158 -7.51 5.16 -15.16
CA LYS A 158 -7.12 6.09 -14.09
C LYS A 158 -5.72 5.77 -13.55
N GLY A 159 -5.40 4.48 -13.38
CA GLY A 159 -4.08 4.02 -12.96
C GLY A 159 -2.99 4.41 -13.95
N LEU A 160 -3.21 4.16 -15.23
CA LEU A 160 -2.30 4.56 -16.30
C LEU A 160 -2.11 6.08 -16.35
N ALA A 161 -3.19 6.86 -16.21
CA ALA A 161 -3.11 8.32 -16.15
C ALA A 161 -2.31 8.81 -14.92
N SER A 162 -2.44 8.16 -13.76
CA SER A 162 -1.64 8.48 -12.57
C SER A 162 -0.14 8.28 -12.80
N ILE A 163 0.25 7.22 -13.51
CA ILE A 163 1.64 6.94 -13.85
C ILE A 163 2.19 8.00 -14.81
N GLU A 164 1.39 8.43 -15.77
CA GLU A 164 1.79 9.51 -16.69
C GLU A 164 2.01 10.86 -16.00
N ALA A 165 1.24 11.13 -14.93
CA ALA A 165 1.24 12.42 -14.25
C ALA A 165 2.44 12.64 -13.33
N GLN A 166 3.22 11.60 -12.98
CA GLN A 166 4.28 11.73 -11.97
C GLN A 166 5.48 10.81 -12.27
N PRO A 167 6.68 11.12 -11.76
CA PRO A 167 7.89 10.33 -12.04
C PRO A 167 7.89 8.99 -11.30
N TRP A 168 7.27 8.92 -10.12
CA TRP A 168 7.18 7.70 -9.32
C TRP A 168 5.80 7.58 -8.69
N THR A 169 5.06 6.56 -9.08
CA THR A 169 3.71 6.27 -8.57
C THR A 169 3.75 5.17 -7.53
N LEU A 170 3.26 5.45 -6.32
CA LEU A 170 2.89 4.44 -5.34
C LEU A 170 1.37 4.24 -5.40
N MET A 171 0.98 3.16 -6.06
CA MET A 171 -0.41 2.84 -6.33
C MET A 171 -0.99 1.92 -5.27
N VAL A 172 -2.16 2.28 -4.76
CA VAL A 172 -2.99 1.45 -3.88
C VAL A 172 -4.10 0.81 -4.70
N ILE A 173 -4.12 -0.50 -4.69
CA ILE A 173 -5.17 -1.36 -5.24
C ILE A 173 -5.49 -2.45 -4.20
N HIS A 174 -6.52 -3.26 -4.41
CA HIS A 174 -7.04 -4.11 -3.35
C HIS A 174 -7.16 -5.57 -3.79
N ASP A 175 -6.58 -6.49 -3.01
CA ASP A 175 -6.66 -7.94 -3.22
C ASP A 175 -7.84 -8.57 -2.45
N VAL A 176 -9.03 -8.00 -2.65
CA VAL A 176 -10.29 -8.43 -2.05
C VAL A 176 -11.39 -8.54 -3.11
N PRO A 177 -12.53 -9.20 -2.83
CA PRO A 177 -13.66 -9.26 -3.77
C PRO A 177 -14.11 -7.87 -4.23
N GLY A 178 -14.32 -7.73 -5.53
CA GLY A 178 -14.66 -6.47 -6.17
C GLY A 178 -13.49 -5.52 -6.43
N GLY A 179 -12.26 -5.92 -6.03
CA GLY A 179 -11.03 -5.16 -6.25
C GLY A 179 -10.36 -5.46 -7.59
N VAL A 180 -9.05 -5.49 -7.56
CA VAL A 180 -8.16 -5.45 -8.73
C VAL A 180 -8.26 -6.65 -9.68
N LEU A 181 -8.58 -7.84 -9.17
CA LEU A 181 -8.38 -9.11 -9.88
C LEU A 181 -9.01 -9.17 -11.29
N PRO A 182 -10.25 -8.70 -11.53
CA PRO A 182 -10.87 -8.84 -12.85
C PRO A 182 -10.12 -8.16 -14.01
N ARG A 183 -9.26 -7.17 -13.71
CA ARG A 183 -8.54 -6.39 -14.73
C ARG A 183 -7.05 -6.17 -14.42
N LEU A 184 -6.48 -6.94 -13.49
CA LEU A 184 -5.05 -6.80 -13.15
C LEU A 184 -4.16 -7.17 -14.34
N GLU A 185 -4.46 -8.25 -15.04
CA GLU A 185 -3.69 -8.64 -16.23
C GLU A 185 -3.76 -7.59 -17.32
N GLU A 186 -4.96 -7.07 -17.63
CA GLU A 186 -5.15 -5.99 -18.58
C GLU A 186 -4.31 -4.73 -18.24
N PHE A 187 -4.27 -4.36 -16.96
CA PHE A 187 -3.46 -3.23 -16.52
C PHE A 187 -1.98 -3.48 -16.72
N LEU A 188 -1.49 -4.67 -16.39
CA LEU A 188 -0.08 -5.04 -16.55
C LEU A 188 0.32 -5.17 -18.03
N ASP A 189 -0.56 -5.74 -18.87
CA ASP A 189 -0.35 -5.80 -20.32
C ASP A 189 -0.24 -4.40 -20.94
N ALA A 190 -1.13 -3.50 -20.56
CA ALA A 190 -1.09 -2.12 -21.03
C ALA A 190 0.18 -1.37 -20.59
N LEU A 191 0.76 -1.69 -19.43
CA LEU A 191 2.06 -1.15 -19.02
C LEU A 191 3.21 -1.69 -19.86
N GLU A 192 3.20 -2.98 -20.12
CA GLU A 192 4.22 -3.65 -20.93
C GLU A 192 4.20 -3.13 -22.39
N GLU A 193 3.01 -3.01 -22.99
CA GLU A 193 2.84 -2.46 -24.34
C GLU A 193 3.31 -1.01 -24.48
N ARG A 194 3.07 -0.18 -23.45
CA ARG A 194 3.52 1.22 -23.45
C ARG A 194 5.02 1.35 -23.31
N GLY A 195 5.64 0.47 -22.53
CA GLY A 195 7.04 0.59 -22.14
C GLY A 195 7.34 1.83 -21.28
N GLY A 196 8.61 2.02 -20.95
CA GLY A 196 9.08 3.22 -20.22
C GLY A 196 8.64 3.32 -18.75
N VAL A 197 8.11 2.23 -18.17
CA VAL A 197 7.74 2.13 -16.76
C VAL A 197 8.55 0.99 -16.11
N GLU A 198 9.25 1.30 -15.04
CA GLU A 198 9.95 0.33 -14.20
C GLU A 198 9.08 0.00 -12.99
N ILE A 199 8.67 -1.27 -12.83
CA ILE A 199 7.96 -1.73 -11.63
C ILE A 199 8.99 -2.06 -10.56
N VAL A 200 8.88 -1.40 -9.42
CA VAL A 200 9.81 -1.53 -8.28
C VAL A 200 9.05 -1.86 -7.00
N GLN A 201 9.75 -2.38 -5.98
CA GLN A 201 9.14 -2.70 -4.69
C GLN A 201 9.35 -1.59 -3.66
N GLU A 202 10.37 -0.75 -3.82
CA GLU A 202 10.65 0.39 -2.94
C GLU A 202 9.54 1.43 -3.03
N PHE A 203 9.48 2.30 -2.02
CA PHE A 203 8.51 3.39 -1.96
C PHE A 203 9.15 4.73 -2.30
N PRO A 204 8.43 5.66 -2.98
CA PRO A 204 8.88 7.03 -3.14
C PRO A 204 9.01 7.73 -1.78
N GLU A 205 10.08 8.45 -1.57
CA GLU A 205 10.35 9.15 -0.30
C GLU A 205 9.22 10.12 0.08
N SER A 206 8.58 10.74 -0.92
CA SER A 206 7.41 11.61 -0.72
C SER A 206 6.21 10.92 -0.09
N CYS A 207 6.15 9.59 -0.11
CA CYS A 207 5.09 8.80 0.51
C CYS A 207 5.49 8.20 1.87
N ILE A 208 6.67 8.53 2.41
CA ILE A 208 7.16 8.03 3.70
C ILE A 208 7.29 9.22 4.67
N PRO A 209 6.21 9.69 5.31
CA PRO A 209 6.31 10.81 6.24
C PRO A 209 6.97 10.46 7.57
N MET A 210 7.01 9.17 7.94
CA MET A 210 7.68 8.67 9.14
C MET A 210 8.51 7.44 8.79
N LYS A 211 9.78 7.41 9.22
CA LYS A 211 10.70 6.27 9.04
C LYS A 211 11.29 5.86 10.38
N ALA A 212 11.13 4.59 10.74
CA ALA A 212 11.60 4.04 12.01
C ALA A 212 11.22 4.92 13.23
N GLY A 213 9.98 5.40 13.28
CA GLY A 213 9.46 6.26 14.35
C GLY A 213 9.86 7.73 14.27
N GLN A 214 10.71 8.11 13.33
CA GLN A 214 11.13 9.50 13.13
C GLN A 214 10.30 10.16 12.02
N VAL A 215 9.70 11.30 12.33
CA VAL A 215 8.99 12.13 11.34
C VAL A 215 10.02 12.78 10.42
N ILE A 216 9.93 12.51 9.13
CA ILE A 216 10.87 13.00 8.10
C ILE A 216 10.18 13.93 7.09
N LEU A 217 8.84 13.89 7.00
CA LEU A 217 8.02 14.84 6.26
C LEU A 217 6.89 15.34 7.15
N PRO A 218 6.28 16.51 6.86
CA PRO A 218 5.17 17.06 7.65
C PRO A 218 4.00 16.08 7.75
N MET A 219 3.47 15.87 8.96
CA MET A 219 2.34 14.96 9.23
C MET A 219 1.09 15.67 9.78
N GLU A 220 1.13 16.97 10.00
CA GLU A 220 0.05 17.74 10.64
C GLU A 220 -1.28 17.62 9.89
N ASN A 221 -1.21 17.44 8.57
CA ASN A 221 -2.40 17.26 7.73
C ASN A 221 -3.01 15.86 7.81
N TYR A 222 -2.34 14.90 8.48
CA TYR A 222 -2.76 13.52 8.60
C TYR A 222 -3.17 13.16 10.03
N ILE A 223 -3.02 14.09 10.98
CA ILE A 223 -3.31 13.89 12.39
C ILE A 223 -4.47 14.79 12.79
N ARG A 224 -5.47 14.23 13.48
CA ARG A 224 -6.61 14.99 13.98
C ARG A 224 -6.17 16.11 14.92
N ASP A 225 -6.79 17.29 14.80
CA ASP A 225 -6.50 18.46 15.62
C ASP A 225 -6.63 18.16 17.13
N GLY A 226 -5.80 18.83 17.93
CA GLY A 226 -5.72 18.61 19.38
C GLY A 226 -4.90 17.40 19.80
N ALA A 227 -4.17 16.79 18.84
CA ALA A 227 -3.45 15.54 18.98
C ALA A 227 -1.92 15.72 19.11
N VAL A 228 -1.41 16.96 19.03
CA VAL A 228 0.04 17.29 19.10
C VAL A 228 0.29 18.32 20.18
#